data_936d5b94f253187d964fad6c2e95b8de
#
_entry.id   936d5b94f253187d964fad6c2e95b8de
#
_cell.length_a   1.000
_cell.length_b   1.000
_cell.length_c   1.000
_cell.angle_alpha   90.00
_cell.angle_beta   90.00
_cell.angle_gamma   90.00
#
_symmetry.space_group_name_H-M   'P 1'
#
loop_
_entity.id
_entity.type
_entity.pdbx_description
1 polymer ?
#
loop_
_entity_poly.entity_id
_entity_poly.type
_entity_poly.pdbx_seq_one_letter_code
_entity_poly.pdbx_strand_id
1 'polypeptide(L)'
;MEPTKMSDQELIARIIGTKTATKLYQGRLTPLMLGKDGQQPHPKLAVSLELTRRLMREEIYHGPALVSTRDVSAYLIAHFLGRQYESFVVIFLDNQHRIITIDEMFRGTINSSHVYPREVVQAALKHNAAACIFAHNHPSGLAEPSRCDENLTENLKRVLALVDVRVLDHFVVGGEVATSFAERGLL
;
A
#
# COMPACT_ATOMS: atom_id res chain seq x y z
N MET A 1 27.21 2.36 16.31
CA MET A 1 26.82 1.08 15.65
C MET A 1 25.76 1.43 14.63
N GLU A 2 25.93 0.97 13.42
CA GLU A 2 24.98 1.23 12.31
C GLU A 2 23.66 0.52 12.58
N PRO A 3 22.51 1.19 12.39
CA PRO A 3 21.19 0.60 12.64
C PRO A 3 20.95 -0.72 11.90
N THR A 4 21.48 -0.85 10.67
CA THR A 4 21.36 -2.04 9.83
C THR A 4 21.99 -3.31 10.40
N LYS A 5 22.88 -3.18 11.41
CA LYS A 5 23.56 -4.29 12.09
C LYS A 5 22.99 -4.59 13.48
N MET A 6 21.93 -3.88 13.87
CA MET A 6 21.29 -4.06 15.17
C MET A 6 20.16 -5.07 15.09
N SER A 7 19.98 -5.85 16.16
CA SER A 7 18.79 -6.69 16.33
C SER A 7 17.54 -5.83 16.55
N ASP A 8 16.37 -6.41 16.29
CA ASP A 8 15.08 -5.74 16.54
C ASP A 8 14.97 -5.23 17.97
N GLN A 9 15.42 -6.02 18.94
CA GLN A 9 15.39 -5.65 20.35
C GLN A 9 16.28 -4.43 20.64
N GLU A 10 17.45 -4.34 20.01
CA GLU A 10 18.34 -3.19 20.15
C GLU A 10 17.76 -1.94 19.50
N LEU A 11 17.17 -2.07 18.31
CA LEU A 11 16.48 -0.97 17.64
C LEU A 11 15.32 -0.44 18.47
N ILE A 12 14.46 -1.33 18.97
CA ILE A 12 13.34 -0.98 19.84
C ILE A 12 13.87 -0.30 21.11
N ALA A 13 14.93 -0.82 21.72
CA ALA A 13 15.51 -0.27 22.94
C ALA A 13 16.03 1.17 22.75
N ARG A 14 16.51 1.53 21.57
CA ARG A 14 16.90 2.90 21.23
C ARG A 14 15.72 3.87 21.22
N ILE A 15 14.53 3.41 20.81
CA ILE A 15 13.34 4.24 20.69
C ILE A 15 12.58 4.34 22.02
N ILE A 16 12.38 3.22 22.72
CA ILE A 16 11.51 3.14 23.90
C ILE A 16 12.25 2.87 25.22
N GLY A 17 13.56 2.69 25.18
CA GLY A 17 14.41 2.38 26.32
C GLY A 17 14.55 0.89 26.57
N THR A 18 15.73 0.46 27.06
CA THR A 18 16.10 -0.95 27.21
C THR A 18 15.12 -1.71 28.13
N LYS A 19 14.78 -1.15 29.29
CA LYS A 19 13.86 -1.81 30.25
C LYS A 19 12.48 -2.07 29.61
N THR A 20 11.94 -1.11 28.88
CA THR A 20 10.64 -1.22 28.21
C THR A 20 10.70 -2.22 27.06
N ALA A 21 11.77 -2.16 26.25
CA ALA A 21 11.98 -3.11 25.14
C ALA A 21 12.06 -4.55 25.64
N THR A 22 12.84 -4.84 26.67
CA THR A 22 12.98 -6.19 27.26
C THR A 22 11.64 -6.71 27.80
N LYS A 23 10.81 -5.82 28.35
CA LYS A 23 9.50 -6.21 28.90
C LYS A 23 8.46 -6.48 27.81
N LEU A 24 8.47 -5.70 26.72
CA LEU A 24 7.39 -5.72 25.73
C LEU A 24 7.72 -6.54 24.48
N TYR A 25 9.00 -6.64 24.10
CA TYR A 25 9.39 -7.36 22.89
C TYR A 25 9.46 -8.87 23.14
N GLN A 26 8.61 -9.60 22.44
CA GLN A 26 8.48 -11.07 22.51
C GLN A 26 8.87 -11.73 21.17
N GLY A 27 9.88 -11.20 20.48
CA GLY A 27 10.36 -11.75 19.21
C GLY A 27 9.55 -11.34 17.99
N ARG A 28 8.58 -10.42 18.12
CA ARG A 28 7.75 -9.92 17.00
C ARG A 28 7.53 -8.42 17.11
N LEU A 29 7.75 -7.70 15.99
CA LEU A 29 7.54 -6.25 15.89
C LEU A 29 6.05 -5.87 15.77
N THR A 30 5.27 -6.70 15.08
CA THR A 30 3.88 -6.40 14.72
C THR A 30 3.01 -5.98 15.91
N PRO A 31 2.97 -6.69 17.06
CA PRO A 31 2.15 -6.28 18.19
C PRO A 31 2.53 -4.92 18.76
N LEU A 32 3.83 -4.60 18.76
CA LEU A 32 4.35 -3.34 19.31
C LEU A 32 4.12 -2.14 18.39
N MET A 33 4.23 -2.34 17.08
CA MET A 33 4.14 -1.25 16.11
C MET A 33 2.72 -0.98 15.62
N LEU A 34 1.92 -2.03 15.48
CA LEU A 34 0.58 -1.94 14.87
C LEU A 34 -0.55 -2.15 15.86
N GLY A 35 -0.25 -2.74 17.02
CA GLY A 35 -1.26 -3.30 17.90
C GLY A 35 -1.91 -4.55 17.28
N LYS A 36 -2.15 -5.59 18.08
CA LYS A 36 -2.90 -6.78 17.67
C LYS A 36 -3.63 -7.34 18.89
N ASP A 37 -4.69 -8.09 18.65
CA ASP A 37 -5.39 -8.86 19.69
C ASP A 37 -5.85 -7.99 20.88
N GLY A 38 -6.34 -6.77 20.59
CA GLY A 38 -6.82 -5.82 21.60
C GLY A 38 -5.71 -5.01 22.29
N GLN A 39 -4.45 -5.21 21.94
CA GLN A 39 -3.35 -4.39 22.42
C GLN A 39 -3.19 -3.14 21.57
N GLN A 40 -3.01 -1.99 22.22
CA GLN A 40 -2.66 -0.75 21.54
C GLN A 40 -1.16 -0.75 21.15
N PRO A 41 -0.81 -0.20 19.98
CA PRO A 41 0.59 -0.06 19.59
C PRO A 41 1.32 0.84 20.60
N HIS A 42 2.63 0.59 20.77
CA HIS A 42 3.44 1.47 21.61
C HIS A 42 3.56 2.86 20.94
N PRO A 43 3.18 3.98 21.61
CA PRO A 43 3.03 5.29 20.96
C PRO A 43 4.26 5.74 20.16
N LYS A 44 5.47 5.60 20.71
CA LYS A 44 6.71 6.00 20.02
C LYS A 44 7.00 5.16 18.78
N LEU A 45 6.68 3.86 18.81
CA LEU A 45 6.89 2.96 17.67
C LEU A 45 5.84 3.22 16.58
N ALA A 46 4.60 3.51 16.97
CA ALA A 46 3.55 3.93 16.02
C ALA A 46 3.92 5.23 15.30
N VAL A 47 4.49 6.21 16.02
CA VAL A 47 5.00 7.45 15.42
C VAL A 47 6.16 7.17 14.45
N SER A 48 7.09 6.29 14.81
CA SER A 48 8.20 5.92 13.92
C SER A 48 7.70 5.28 12.63
N LEU A 49 6.71 4.40 12.72
CA LEU A 49 6.07 3.78 11.54
C LEU A 49 5.39 4.82 10.66
N GLU A 50 4.66 5.76 11.26
CA GLU A 50 4.00 6.83 10.51
C GLU A 50 5.01 7.76 9.81
N LEU A 51 6.13 8.07 10.44
CA LEU A 51 7.21 8.83 9.80
C LEU A 51 7.80 8.08 8.60
N THR A 52 8.01 6.76 8.73
CA THR A 52 8.47 5.94 7.60
C THR A 52 7.48 5.94 6.44
N ARG A 53 6.17 5.86 6.72
CA ARG A 53 5.12 5.95 5.68
C ARG A 53 5.14 7.31 4.96
N ARG A 54 5.32 8.40 5.71
CA ARG A 54 5.40 9.75 5.14
C ARG A 54 6.65 9.92 4.29
N LEU A 55 7.79 9.42 4.73
CA LEU A 55 9.03 9.42 3.96
C LEU A 55 8.84 8.68 2.63
N MET A 56 8.33 7.45 2.65
CA MET A 56 8.07 6.70 1.42
C MET A 56 7.07 7.37 0.50
N ARG A 57 6.06 8.05 1.07
CA ARG A 57 5.12 8.85 0.29
C ARG A 57 5.82 10.04 -0.36
N GLU A 58 6.66 10.75 0.37
CA GLU A 58 7.43 11.88 -0.14
C GLU A 58 8.35 11.45 -1.28
N GLU A 59 9.08 10.35 -1.13
CA GLU A 59 9.96 9.80 -2.14
C GLU A 59 9.22 9.43 -3.43
N ILE A 60 8.04 8.80 -3.33
CA ILE A 60 7.26 8.40 -4.51
C ILE A 60 6.62 9.60 -5.22
N TYR A 61 6.29 10.67 -4.48
CA TYR A 61 5.73 11.91 -5.08
C TYR A 61 6.78 12.80 -5.73
N HIS A 62 8.00 12.86 -5.17
CA HIS A 62 9.05 13.76 -5.63
C HIS A 62 10.16 13.04 -6.42
N GLY A 63 10.05 11.74 -6.55
CA GLY A 63 10.94 10.94 -7.40
C GLY A 63 10.82 11.31 -8.88
N PRO A 64 11.78 10.91 -9.72
CA PRO A 64 11.59 10.91 -11.17
C PRO A 64 10.34 10.07 -11.48
N ALA A 65 9.74 10.29 -12.68
CA ALA A 65 8.54 9.55 -13.11
C ALA A 65 8.56 8.09 -12.62
N LEU A 66 7.42 7.53 -12.23
CA LEU A 66 7.29 6.17 -11.69
C LEU A 66 8.11 5.17 -12.50
N VAL A 67 9.24 4.79 -11.95
CA VAL A 67 10.32 4.20 -12.75
C VAL A 67 10.36 2.70 -12.59
N SER A 68 9.82 2.16 -11.47
CA SER A 68 9.89 0.71 -11.28
C SER A 68 8.72 0.16 -10.47
N THR A 69 8.29 -1.05 -10.86
CA THR A 69 7.36 -1.90 -10.10
C THR A 69 7.82 -2.07 -8.65
N ARG A 70 9.14 -2.12 -8.43
CA ARG A 70 9.75 -2.28 -7.10
C ARG A 70 9.42 -1.11 -6.16
N ASP A 71 9.55 0.14 -6.66
CA ASP A 71 9.33 1.33 -5.82
C ASP A 71 7.86 1.48 -5.46
N VAL A 72 6.96 1.21 -6.42
CA VAL A 72 5.52 1.14 -6.18
C VAL A 72 5.18 0.05 -5.16
N SER A 73 5.74 -1.15 -5.31
CA SER A 73 5.54 -2.27 -4.38
C SER A 73 5.96 -1.91 -2.96
N ALA A 74 7.17 -1.33 -2.79
CA ALA A 74 7.68 -0.94 -1.48
C ALA A 74 6.77 0.09 -0.79
N TYR A 75 6.33 1.10 -1.54
CA TYR A 75 5.37 2.09 -1.06
C TYR A 75 4.05 1.43 -0.64
N LEU A 76 3.46 0.58 -1.50
CA LEU A 76 2.16 -0.05 -1.25
C LEU A 76 2.21 -0.99 -0.05
N ILE A 77 3.28 -1.76 0.12
CA ILE A 77 3.49 -2.60 1.31
C ILE A 77 3.47 -1.75 2.58
N ALA A 78 4.22 -0.63 2.61
CA ALA A 78 4.23 0.28 3.75
C ALA A 78 2.88 0.97 3.95
N HIS A 79 2.19 1.34 2.86
CA HIS A 79 0.88 1.99 2.88
C HIS A 79 -0.20 1.09 3.51
N PHE A 80 -0.23 -0.19 3.14
CA PHE A 80 -1.23 -1.15 3.63
C PHE A 80 -0.86 -1.85 4.93
N LEU A 81 0.39 -1.69 5.39
CA LEU A 81 0.89 -2.36 6.59
C LEU A 81 -0.03 -2.13 7.80
N GLY A 82 -0.52 -3.22 8.40
CA GLY A 82 -1.38 -3.21 9.58
C GLY A 82 -2.85 -2.91 9.33
N ARG A 83 -3.28 -2.76 8.08
CA ARG A 83 -4.72 -2.62 7.77
C ARG A 83 -5.44 -3.95 7.99
N GLN A 84 -6.54 -3.89 8.74
CA GLN A 84 -7.38 -5.06 9.06
C GLN A 84 -8.61 -5.18 8.16
N TYR A 85 -8.75 -4.28 7.22
CA TYR A 85 -9.84 -4.25 6.25
C TYR A 85 -9.25 -4.12 4.85
N GLU A 86 -10.00 -4.59 3.88
CA GLU A 86 -9.67 -4.44 2.47
C GLU A 86 -9.89 -2.99 2.05
N SER A 87 -8.93 -2.38 1.37
CA SER A 87 -9.09 -1.07 0.78
C SER A 87 -8.53 -1.04 -0.63
N PHE A 88 -9.21 -0.33 -1.51
CA PHE A 88 -8.84 -0.14 -2.90
C PHE A 88 -8.31 1.27 -3.09
N VAL A 89 -7.10 1.36 -3.57
CA VAL A 89 -6.35 2.60 -3.78
C VAL A 89 -6.10 2.79 -5.27
N VAL A 90 -6.19 4.03 -5.73
CA VAL A 90 -5.82 4.41 -7.10
C VAL A 90 -4.72 5.46 -7.05
N ILE A 91 -3.62 5.18 -7.74
CA ILE A 91 -2.52 6.11 -7.99
C ILE A 91 -2.80 6.75 -9.35
N PHE A 92 -3.12 8.04 -9.36
CA PHE A 92 -3.37 8.80 -10.58
C PHE A 92 -2.08 9.45 -11.08
N LEU A 93 -1.85 9.35 -12.39
CA LEU A 93 -0.59 9.72 -13.03
C LEU A 93 -0.82 10.70 -14.19
N ASP A 94 0.16 11.58 -14.40
CA ASP A 94 0.23 12.41 -15.58
C ASP A 94 0.79 11.65 -16.82
N ASN A 95 0.91 12.34 -17.96
CA ASN A 95 1.46 11.77 -19.19
C ASN A 95 2.93 11.33 -19.08
N GLN A 96 3.67 11.84 -18.10
CA GLN A 96 5.04 11.47 -17.83
C GLN A 96 5.15 10.40 -16.74
N HIS A 97 4.02 9.80 -16.33
CA HIS A 97 3.88 8.84 -15.26
C HIS A 97 4.33 9.36 -13.88
N ARG A 98 4.23 10.67 -13.65
CA ARG A 98 4.43 11.27 -12.32
C ARG A 98 3.13 11.20 -11.54
N ILE A 99 3.24 11.00 -10.24
CA ILE A 99 2.05 10.92 -9.38
C ILE A 99 1.39 12.30 -9.26
N ILE A 100 0.11 12.35 -9.60
CA ILE A 100 -0.76 13.50 -9.34
C ILE A 100 -1.32 13.38 -7.93
N THR A 101 -1.93 12.23 -7.61
CA THR A 101 -2.49 11.93 -6.30
C THR A 101 -2.62 10.43 -6.08
N ILE A 102 -2.76 10.04 -4.81
CA ILE A 102 -3.03 8.68 -4.37
C ILE A 102 -4.28 8.71 -3.51
N ASP A 103 -5.36 8.16 -4.00
CA ASP A 103 -6.66 8.20 -3.36
C ASP A 103 -7.09 6.80 -2.90
N GLU A 104 -7.50 6.68 -1.63
CA GLU A 104 -8.22 5.51 -1.15
C GLU A 104 -9.68 5.65 -1.58
N MET A 105 -10.04 4.96 -2.66
CA MET A 105 -11.34 5.10 -3.31
C MET A 105 -12.45 4.31 -2.62
N PHE A 106 -12.12 3.09 -2.17
CA PHE A 106 -13.11 2.20 -1.57
C PHE A 106 -12.52 1.50 -0.37
N ARG A 107 -13.38 1.30 0.62
CA ARG A 107 -13.09 0.56 1.83
C ARG A 107 -14.10 -0.57 1.96
N GLY A 108 -13.62 -1.79 1.93
CA GLY A 108 -14.43 -2.99 2.05
C GLY A 108 -14.66 -3.42 3.49
N THR A 109 -15.54 -4.39 3.65
CA THR A 109 -15.64 -5.24 4.84
C THR A 109 -14.62 -6.38 4.72
N ILE A 110 -14.55 -7.27 5.72
CA ILE A 110 -13.59 -8.40 5.76
C ILE A 110 -13.65 -9.29 4.50
N ASN A 111 -14.76 -9.28 3.76
CA ASN A 111 -15.03 -10.24 2.67
C ASN A 111 -15.36 -9.61 1.30
N SER A 112 -15.50 -8.31 1.15
CA SER A 112 -15.73 -7.68 -0.16
C SER A 112 -15.59 -6.16 -0.13
N SER A 113 -14.90 -5.60 -1.09
CA SER A 113 -14.99 -4.19 -1.45
C SER A 113 -15.73 -4.05 -2.77
N HIS A 114 -16.83 -3.28 -2.80
CA HIS A 114 -17.49 -2.95 -4.06
C HIS A 114 -16.79 -1.75 -4.66
N VAL A 115 -15.99 -1.98 -5.68
CA VAL A 115 -15.37 -0.93 -6.49
C VAL A 115 -16.33 -0.54 -7.61
N TYR A 116 -16.76 0.71 -7.60
CA TYR A 116 -17.67 1.24 -8.64
C TYR A 116 -16.86 1.92 -9.73
N PRO A 117 -16.85 1.41 -10.98
CA PRO A 117 -16.09 2.00 -12.09
C PRO A 117 -16.42 3.47 -12.33
N ARG A 118 -17.67 3.86 -12.13
CA ARG A 118 -18.11 5.25 -12.27
C ARG A 118 -17.31 6.21 -11.37
N GLU A 119 -17.08 5.82 -10.11
CA GLU A 119 -16.36 6.67 -9.16
C GLU A 119 -14.87 6.79 -9.55
N VAL A 120 -14.28 5.69 -10.04
CA VAL A 120 -12.89 5.69 -10.52
C VAL A 120 -12.74 6.60 -11.75
N VAL A 121 -13.65 6.52 -12.71
CA VAL A 121 -13.67 7.41 -13.89
C VAL A 121 -13.84 8.87 -13.49
N GLN A 122 -14.77 9.16 -12.58
CA GLN A 122 -15.01 10.52 -12.10
C GLN A 122 -13.76 11.10 -11.42
N ALA A 123 -13.07 10.32 -10.60
CA ALA A 123 -11.82 10.72 -9.95
C ALA A 123 -10.70 10.93 -10.97
N ALA A 124 -10.55 10.03 -11.96
CA ALA A 124 -9.55 10.16 -13.01
C ALA A 124 -9.71 11.46 -13.81
N LEU A 125 -10.94 11.78 -14.21
CA LEU A 125 -11.26 13.03 -14.92
C LEU A 125 -11.06 14.26 -14.04
N LYS A 126 -11.45 14.20 -12.76
CA LYS A 126 -11.25 15.29 -11.79
C LYS A 126 -9.78 15.63 -11.61
N HIS A 127 -8.92 14.62 -11.57
CA HIS A 127 -7.47 14.79 -11.42
C HIS A 127 -6.75 15.03 -12.75
N ASN A 128 -7.47 15.04 -13.88
CA ASN A 128 -6.88 15.13 -15.20
C ASN A 128 -5.78 14.09 -15.43
N ALA A 129 -6.02 12.87 -14.98
CA ALA A 129 -5.06 11.78 -15.05
C ALA A 129 -4.98 11.21 -16.47
N ALA A 130 -3.77 10.92 -16.94
CA ALA A 130 -3.52 10.25 -18.22
C ALA A 130 -3.31 8.73 -18.05
N ALA A 131 -2.97 8.31 -16.84
CA ALA A 131 -2.84 6.90 -16.49
C ALA A 131 -3.14 6.69 -15.00
N CYS A 132 -3.31 5.43 -14.60
CA CYS A 132 -3.47 5.06 -13.21
C CYS A 132 -2.86 3.68 -12.93
N ILE A 133 -2.57 3.44 -11.65
CA ILE A 133 -2.23 2.15 -11.08
C ILE A 133 -3.24 1.85 -9.98
N PHE A 134 -3.77 0.64 -9.96
CA PHE A 134 -4.64 0.17 -8.89
C PHE A 134 -3.82 -0.57 -7.84
N ALA A 135 -4.32 -0.56 -6.61
CA ALA A 135 -3.80 -1.42 -5.56
C ALA A 135 -4.89 -1.75 -4.55
N HIS A 136 -4.89 -2.96 -4.05
CA HIS A 136 -5.69 -3.33 -2.90
C HIS A 136 -4.91 -4.30 -1.99
N ASN A 137 -5.32 -4.36 -0.72
CA ASN A 137 -4.71 -5.27 0.22
C ASN A 137 -5.65 -6.43 0.55
N HIS A 138 -5.04 -7.59 0.80
CA HIS A 138 -5.70 -8.74 1.40
C HIS A 138 -5.34 -8.84 2.88
N PRO A 139 -6.27 -8.59 3.82
CA PRO A 139 -6.02 -8.74 5.26
C PRO A 139 -5.61 -10.16 5.67
N SER A 140 -5.93 -11.16 4.84
CA SER A 140 -5.49 -12.55 5.03
C SER A 140 -3.96 -12.73 4.97
N GLY A 141 -3.24 -11.78 4.37
CA GLY A 141 -1.80 -11.85 4.15
C GLY A 141 -1.40 -12.57 2.86
N LEU A 142 -2.34 -13.04 2.05
CA LEU A 142 -2.06 -13.69 0.76
C LEU A 142 -2.11 -12.65 -0.36
N ALA A 143 -1.01 -12.46 -1.08
CA ALA A 143 -0.91 -11.53 -2.21
C ALA A 143 -1.32 -12.16 -3.56
N GLU A 144 -2.06 -13.27 -3.54
CA GLU A 144 -2.51 -13.94 -4.75
C GLU A 144 -3.80 -13.28 -5.26
N PRO A 145 -3.81 -12.79 -6.53
CA PRO A 145 -5.00 -12.23 -7.14
C PRO A 145 -6.13 -13.26 -7.25
N SER A 146 -7.35 -12.85 -6.94
CA SER A 146 -8.55 -13.66 -7.18
C SER A 146 -9.10 -13.44 -8.60
N ARG A 147 -9.97 -14.33 -9.06
CA ARG A 147 -10.72 -14.12 -10.31
C ARG A 147 -11.60 -12.87 -10.28
N CYS A 148 -12.06 -12.48 -9.09
CA CYS A 148 -12.81 -11.23 -8.94
C CYS A 148 -11.93 -10.01 -9.18
N ASP A 149 -10.68 -10.05 -8.74
CA ASP A 149 -9.70 -8.97 -8.95
C ASP A 149 -9.34 -8.85 -10.44
N GLU A 150 -9.15 -9.99 -11.11
CA GLU A 150 -8.92 -10.02 -12.57
C GLU A 150 -10.10 -9.41 -13.34
N ASN A 151 -11.33 -9.84 -13.05
CA ASN A 151 -12.54 -9.32 -13.68
C ASN A 151 -12.74 -7.82 -13.39
N LEU A 152 -12.49 -7.38 -12.18
CA LEU A 152 -12.55 -5.97 -11.80
C LEU A 152 -11.54 -5.15 -12.60
N THR A 153 -10.30 -5.63 -12.69
CA THR A 153 -9.21 -4.97 -13.41
C THR A 153 -9.54 -4.80 -14.87
N GLU A 154 -9.99 -5.86 -15.54
CA GLU A 154 -10.38 -5.82 -16.96
C GLU A 154 -11.56 -4.87 -17.19
N ASN A 155 -12.55 -4.86 -16.29
CA ASN A 155 -13.68 -3.93 -16.40
C ASN A 155 -13.23 -2.47 -16.24
N LEU A 156 -12.41 -2.16 -15.23
CA LEU A 156 -11.89 -0.82 -15.01
C LEU A 156 -11.01 -0.36 -16.17
N LYS A 157 -10.14 -1.21 -16.69
CA LYS A 157 -9.29 -0.95 -17.85
C LYS A 157 -10.14 -0.57 -19.08
N ARG A 158 -11.18 -1.36 -19.37
CA ARG A 158 -12.10 -1.10 -20.49
C ARG A 158 -12.84 0.23 -20.35
N VAL A 159 -13.34 0.54 -19.16
CA VAL A 159 -14.11 1.77 -18.92
C VAL A 159 -13.22 3.01 -18.95
N LEU A 160 -12.03 2.94 -18.37
CA LEU A 160 -11.06 4.06 -18.38
C LEU A 160 -10.49 4.33 -19.77
N ALA A 161 -10.34 3.31 -20.61
CA ALA A 161 -9.91 3.48 -22.01
C ALA A 161 -10.90 4.34 -22.83
N LEU A 162 -12.19 4.37 -22.47
CA LEU A 162 -13.20 5.22 -23.13
C LEU A 162 -12.99 6.72 -22.88
N VAL A 163 -12.20 7.07 -21.88
CA VAL A 163 -11.87 8.44 -21.51
C VAL A 163 -10.35 8.70 -21.58
N ASP A 164 -9.65 7.92 -22.40
CA ASP A 164 -8.22 8.04 -22.68
C ASP A 164 -7.31 7.91 -21.45
N VAL A 165 -7.75 7.22 -20.39
CA VAL A 165 -6.95 6.92 -19.18
C VAL A 165 -6.44 5.49 -19.23
N ARG A 166 -5.11 5.33 -19.19
CA ARG A 166 -4.45 4.02 -19.27
C ARG A 166 -4.30 3.39 -17.88
N VAL A 167 -4.61 2.12 -17.75
CA VAL A 167 -4.26 1.33 -16.57
C VAL A 167 -2.88 0.72 -16.79
N LEU A 168 -1.90 1.07 -15.95
CA LEU A 168 -0.51 0.62 -16.10
C LEU A 168 -0.24 -0.65 -15.31
N ASP A 169 -0.87 -0.81 -14.14
CA ASP A 169 -0.73 -2.01 -13.31
C ASP A 169 -1.88 -2.13 -12.30
N HIS A 170 -1.96 -3.31 -11.68
CA HIS A 170 -2.77 -3.55 -10.49
C HIS A 170 -1.98 -4.40 -9.50
N PHE A 171 -1.85 -3.93 -8.27
CA PHE A 171 -1.12 -4.62 -7.21
C PHE A 171 -2.06 -5.23 -6.19
N VAL A 172 -1.83 -6.48 -5.85
CA VAL A 172 -2.43 -7.13 -4.69
C VAL A 172 -1.39 -7.23 -3.58
N VAL A 173 -1.68 -6.63 -2.42
CA VAL A 173 -0.75 -6.61 -1.29
C VAL A 173 -1.23 -7.53 -0.18
N GLY A 174 -0.41 -8.51 0.16
CA GLY A 174 -0.63 -9.45 1.26
C GLY A 174 0.59 -9.51 2.18
N GLY A 175 0.46 -8.98 3.40
CA GLY A 175 1.59 -8.94 4.34
C GLY A 175 2.76 -8.10 3.80
N GLU A 176 3.89 -8.75 3.58
CA GLU A 176 5.13 -8.13 3.09
C GLU A 176 5.36 -8.35 1.59
N VAL A 177 4.34 -8.85 0.88
CA VAL A 177 4.41 -9.17 -0.54
C VAL A 177 3.42 -8.32 -1.32
N ALA A 178 3.85 -7.78 -2.46
CA ALA A 178 2.99 -7.16 -3.44
C ALA A 178 3.12 -7.88 -4.78
N THR A 179 1.99 -8.28 -5.35
CA THR A 179 1.91 -8.97 -6.64
C THR A 179 1.44 -8.01 -7.70
N SER A 180 2.22 -7.82 -8.76
CA SER A 180 1.90 -7.02 -9.93
C SER A 180 1.15 -7.86 -10.97
N PHE A 181 0.05 -7.35 -11.48
CA PHE A 181 -0.68 -7.95 -12.60
C PHE A 181 0.11 -7.87 -13.90
N ALA A 182 0.77 -6.72 -14.14
CA ALA A 182 1.58 -6.53 -15.34
C ALA A 182 2.74 -7.52 -15.40
N GLU A 183 3.47 -7.75 -14.30
CA GLU A 183 4.56 -8.72 -14.23
C GLU A 183 4.09 -10.17 -14.41
N ARG A 184 2.84 -10.45 -14.03
CA ARG A 184 2.21 -11.78 -14.21
C ARG A 184 1.53 -11.97 -15.56
N GLY A 185 1.46 -10.92 -16.40
CA GLY A 185 0.75 -10.98 -17.67
C GLY A 185 -0.77 -11.08 -17.54
N LEU A 186 -1.34 -10.52 -16.45
CA LEU A 186 -2.77 -10.50 -16.15
C LEU A 186 -3.45 -9.17 -16.52
N LEU A 187 -2.68 -8.22 -17.11
CA LEU A 187 -3.17 -6.89 -17.43
C LEU A 187 -3.49 -6.72 -18.92
#